data_821954bb45370fa0def9e2300b5121ca
#
_entry.id   821954bb45370fa0def9e2300b5121ca
#
_cell.length_a   1.000
_cell.length_b   1.000
_cell.length_c   1.000
_cell.angle_alpha   90.00
_cell.angle_beta   90.00
_cell.angle_gamma   90.00
#
_symmetry.space_group_name_H-M   'P 1'
#
loop_
_entity.id
_entity.type
_entity.pdbx_description
1 polymer ?
#
loop_
_entity_poly.entity_id
_entity_poly.type
_entity_poly.pdbx_seq_one_letter_code
_entity_poly.pdbx_strand_id
1 'polypeptide(L)'
;MAAMDVRRRNNITITGRADGPVVVLAHGFGCDQNMWRLTVPALAREHRVVLFDYVGCGGSDLSAWSRQRYSSLEGYARDVAEVCEGLDLERVTFVGHSVSAMVGVLAAQLVPDRIGALVMVAPSPCYIDEDGYRGGFTAADIDELLVSLESNYLGWSSAMAPVIMGNPERPKLGQELTNSFCATDPDIARVFARTTFLSDSRNDLKSVTVPTLVLECSQDVIAPREVGAYVHAAIPSSRLVTLAATGHCPQLSAPEATSQAVLDFLSALR
;
A
#
# COMPACT_ATOMS: atom_id res chain seq x y z
N MET A 1 16.59 -8.04 25.59
CA MET A 1 15.25 -7.56 25.23
C MET A 1 14.50 -8.75 24.68
N ALA A 2 13.30 -9.10 25.20
CA ALA A 2 12.47 -10.14 24.59
C ALA A 2 12.16 -9.72 23.14
N ALA A 3 12.30 -10.65 22.20
CA ALA A 3 11.90 -10.41 20.82
C ALA A 3 10.44 -9.95 20.83
N MET A 4 10.16 -8.74 20.30
CA MET A 4 8.82 -8.20 20.26
C MET A 4 7.98 -9.12 19.36
N ASP A 5 6.88 -9.64 19.89
CA ASP A 5 5.99 -10.51 19.12
C ASP A 5 5.33 -9.69 17.99
N VAL A 6 5.85 -9.84 16.79
CA VAL A 6 5.36 -9.14 15.60
C VAL A 6 3.88 -9.46 15.32
N ARG A 7 3.39 -10.64 15.75
CA ARG A 7 1.99 -11.02 15.55
C ARG A 7 1.05 -10.06 16.28
N ARG A 8 1.39 -9.73 17.52
CA ARG A 8 0.63 -8.78 18.33
C ARG A 8 0.91 -7.33 17.87
N ARG A 9 2.20 -6.99 17.69
CA ARG A 9 2.60 -5.63 17.33
C ARG A 9 1.92 -5.15 16.05
N ASN A 10 1.91 -5.98 15.02
CA ASN A 10 1.39 -5.67 13.70
C ASN A 10 0.00 -6.28 13.43
N ASN A 11 -0.73 -6.74 14.46
CA ASN A 11 -2.06 -7.32 14.31
C ASN A 11 -2.15 -8.34 13.15
N ILE A 12 -1.24 -9.31 13.13
CA ILE A 12 -1.09 -10.22 11.98
C ILE A 12 -2.26 -11.20 11.90
N THR A 13 -2.85 -11.30 10.71
CA THR A 13 -3.83 -12.33 10.33
C THR A 13 -3.21 -13.24 9.27
N ILE A 14 -3.32 -14.55 9.46
CA ILE A 14 -2.88 -15.55 8.49
C ILE A 14 -4.06 -16.40 8.10
N THR A 15 -4.30 -16.57 6.80
CA THR A 15 -5.40 -17.37 6.26
C THR A 15 -4.99 -18.09 4.98
N GLY A 16 -5.88 -18.92 4.45
CA GLY A 16 -5.70 -19.65 3.21
C GLY A 16 -4.90 -20.93 3.37
N ARG A 17 -4.22 -21.33 2.31
CA ARG A 17 -3.53 -22.61 2.20
C ARG A 17 -2.20 -22.60 2.96
N ALA A 18 -2.11 -23.36 4.04
CA ALA A 18 -0.95 -23.31 4.95
C ALA A 18 0.40 -23.66 4.29
N ASP A 19 0.37 -24.59 3.30
CA ASP A 19 1.52 -25.05 2.51
C ASP A 19 1.65 -24.34 1.14
N GLY A 20 0.80 -23.36 0.87
CA GLY A 20 0.83 -22.56 -0.37
C GLY A 20 1.94 -21.52 -0.38
N PRO A 21 2.30 -21.02 -1.58
CA PRO A 21 3.18 -19.87 -1.71
C PRO A 21 2.64 -18.68 -0.91
N VAL A 22 3.55 -17.90 -0.30
CA VAL A 22 3.16 -16.84 0.62
C VAL A 22 2.91 -15.54 -0.13
N VAL A 23 1.76 -14.92 0.16
CA VAL A 23 1.38 -13.57 -0.29
C VAL A 23 1.20 -12.69 0.95
N VAL A 24 1.95 -11.59 1.02
CA VAL A 24 1.84 -10.60 2.11
C VAL A 24 1.10 -9.38 1.57
N LEU A 25 0.01 -8.98 2.21
CA LEU A 25 -0.84 -7.87 1.79
C LEU A 25 -0.65 -6.67 2.73
N ALA A 26 -0.24 -5.53 2.16
CA ALA A 26 0.01 -4.29 2.88
C ALA A 26 -0.95 -3.17 2.43
N HIS A 27 -1.58 -2.53 3.40
CA HIS A 27 -2.56 -1.47 3.17
C HIS A 27 -1.89 -0.10 2.91
N GLY A 28 -2.66 0.85 2.36
CA GLY A 28 -2.23 2.23 2.12
C GLY A 28 -2.46 3.15 3.33
N PHE A 29 -2.17 4.44 3.12
CA PHE A 29 -2.44 5.50 4.09
C PHE A 29 -3.91 5.52 4.54
N GLY A 30 -4.14 5.71 5.84
CA GLY A 30 -5.47 5.81 6.44
C GLY A 30 -6.29 4.52 6.43
N CYS A 31 -5.68 3.40 6.07
CA CYS A 31 -6.33 2.09 5.97
C CYS A 31 -5.78 1.11 7.01
N ASP A 32 -6.35 -0.07 7.01
CA ASP A 32 -5.90 -1.25 7.72
C ASP A 32 -6.06 -2.50 6.83
N GLN A 33 -5.75 -3.67 7.36
CA GLN A 33 -5.80 -4.93 6.61
C GLN A 33 -7.20 -5.28 6.07
N ASN A 34 -8.29 -4.72 6.62
CA ASN A 34 -9.66 -4.99 6.17
C ASN A 34 -9.92 -4.51 4.74
N MET A 35 -9.11 -3.58 4.22
CA MET A 35 -9.24 -3.16 2.83
C MET A 35 -9.02 -4.30 1.82
N TRP A 36 -8.40 -5.39 2.24
CA TRP A 36 -8.14 -6.57 1.41
C TRP A 36 -9.24 -7.65 1.50
N ARG A 37 -10.25 -7.49 2.36
CA ARG A 37 -11.27 -8.51 2.66
C ARG A 37 -12.00 -9.07 1.42
N LEU A 38 -12.15 -8.27 0.36
CA LEU A 38 -12.83 -8.73 -0.87
C LEU A 38 -11.90 -9.49 -1.82
N THR A 39 -10.59 -9.28 -1.73
CA THR A 39 -9.59 -9.97 -2.58
C THR A 39 -9.03 -11.23 -1.91
N VAL A 40 -8.94 -11.24 -0.59
CA VAL A 40 -8.43 -12.38 0.21
C VAL A 40 -9.07 -13.71 -0.14
N PRO A 41 -10.42 -13.84 -0.29
CA PRO A 41 -11.03 -15.14 -0.57
C PRO A 41 -10.55 -15.80 -1.88
N ALA A 42 -10.22 -15.00 -2.89
CA ALA A 42 -9.69 -15.52 -4.14
C ALA A 42 -8.24 -16.01 -3.99
N LEU A 43 -7.39 -15.20 -3.34
CA LEU A 43 -5.98 -15.53 -3.11
C LEU A 43 -5.80 -16.73 -2.18
N ALA A 44 -6.60 -16.82 -1.13
CA ALA A 44 -6.52 -17.84 -0.09
C ALA A 44 -6.81 -19.27 -0.58
N ARG A 45 -7.37 -19.44 -1.78
CA ARG A 45 -7.63 -20.77 -2.37
C ARG A 45 -6.34 -21.56 -2.61
N GLU A 46 -5.29 -20.89 -3.04
CA GLU A 46 -4.02 -21.53 -3.44
C GLU A 46 -2.80 -20.98 -2.69
N HIS A 47 -2.94 -19.90 -1.95
CA HIS A 47 -1.85 -19.21 -1.30
C HIS A 47 -2.05 -19.11 0.22
N ARG A 48 -0.94 -19.10 0.93
CA ARG A 48 -0.91 -18.65 2.33
C ARG A 48 -0.90 -17.12 2.33
N VAL A 49 -1.98 -16.51 2.78
CA VAL A 49 -2.16 -15.06 2.80
C VAL A 49 -1.84 -14.53 4.19
N VAL A 50 -0.91 -13.60 4.26
CA VAL A 50 -0.52 -12.88 5.48
C VAL A 50 -0.98 -11.44 5.34
N LEU A 51 -1.81 -10.98 6.27
CA LEU A 51 -2.23 -9.60 6.40
C LEU A 51 -1.65 -9.03 7.68
N PHE A 52 -1.37 -7.76 7.69
CA PHE A 52 -0.89 -7.05 8.87
C PHE A 52 -1.30 -5.58 8.83
N ASP A 53 -1.28 -4.94 10.00
CA ASP A 53 -1.40 -3.50 10.12
C ASP A 53 -0.02 -2.90 10.40
N TYR A 54 0.34 -1.81 9.71
CA TYR A 54 1.50 -1.03 10.12
C TYR A 54 1.30 -0.51 11.53
N VAL A 55 2.37 -0.43 12.31
CA VAL A 55 2.31 0.16 13.65
C VAL A 55 1.79 1.59 13.55
N GLY A 56 0.74 1.88 14.30
CA GLY A 56 -0.01 3.13 14.23
C GLY A 56 -1.31 3.06 13.44
N CYS A 57 -1.61 1.91 12.79
CA CYS A 57 -2.81 1.70 12.00
C CYS A 57 -3.61 0.50 12.51
N GLY A 58 -4.91 0.49 12.24
CA GLY A 58 -5.80 -0.63 12.51
C GLY A 58 -5.73 -1.13 13.95
N GLY A 59 -5.56 -2.46 14.10
CA GLY A 59 -5.43 -3.13 15.41
C GLY A 59 -4.00 -3.30 15.90
N SER A 60 -3.01 -2.61 15.32
CA SER A 60 -1.62 -2.67 15.73
C SER A 60 -1.39 -2.13 17.14
N ASP A 61 -0.27 -2.53 17.77
CA ASP A 61 0.10 -2.03 19.10
C ASP A 61 0.63 -0.59 19.01
N LEU A 62 -0.23 0.38 19.35
CA LEU A 62 0.10 1.81 19.29
C LEU A 62 1.27 2.18 20.21
N SER A 63 1.54 1.39 21.27
CA SER A 63 2.68 1.65 22.18
C SER A 63 4.04 1.44 21.49
N ALA A 64 4.07 0.73 20.37
CA ALA A 64 5.25 0.52 19.56
C ALA A 64 5.51 1.66 18.55
N TRP A 65 4.56 2.59 18.40
CA TRP A 65 4.70 3.71 17.49
C TRP A 65 5.65 4.79 18.03
N SER A 66 6.48 5.33 17.17
CA SER A 66 7.26 6.53 17.49
C SER A 66 7.40 7.42 16.26
N ARG A 67 7.30 8.73 16.45
CA ARG A 67 7.51 9.71 15.38
C ARG A 67 8.87 9.53 14.70
N GLN A 68 9.92 9.25 15.47
CA GLN A 68 11.27 9.07 14.93
C GLN A 68 11.32 7.92 13.92
N ARG A 69 10.64 6.79 14.19
CA ARG A 69 10.64 5.62 13.29
C ARG A 69 9.78 5.85 12.05
N TYR A 70 8.60 6.46 12.22
CA TYR A 70 7.56 6.52 11.18
C TYR A 70 7.48 7.86 10.45
N SER A 71 8.48 8.75 10.59
CA SER A 71 8.59 9.97 9.79
C SER A 71 9.30 9.78 8.43
N SER A 72 9.60 8.53 8.06
CA SER A 72 10.06 8.16 6.72
C SER A 72 9.52 6.79 6.32
N LEU A 73 9.52 6.46 5.03
CA LEU A 73 9.02 5.17 4.52
C LEU A 73 9.87 3.99 4.97
N GLU A 74 11.14 4.21 5.30
CA GLU A 74 12.04 3.16 5.83
C GLU A 74 11.53 2.60 7.16
N GLY A 75 10.84 3.40 7.98
CA GLY A 75 10.21 2.92 9.21
C GLY A 75 9.16 1.86 8.94
N TYR A 76 8.33 2.08 7.92
CA TYR A 76 7.31 1.13 7.46
C TYR A 76 7.94 -0.08 6.74
N ALA A 77 9.00 0.14 5.97
CA ALA A 77 9.75 -0.95 5.33
C ALA A 77 10.39 -1.89 6.36
N ARG A 78 10.86 -1.37 7.48
CA ARG A 78 11.33 -2.18 8.61
C ARG A 78 10.22 -3.00 9.25
N ASP A 79 8.97 -2.49 9.33
CA ASP A 79 7.85 -3.31 9.80
C ASP A 79 7.66 -4.52 8.91
N VAL A 80 7.72 -4.35 7.58
CA VAL A 80 7.62 -5.46 6.61
C VAL A 80 8.76 -6.45 6.80
N ALA A 81 9.99 -5.97 6.93
CA ALA A 81 11.16 -6.82 7.15
C ALA A 81 11.01 -7.65 8.45
N GLU A 82 10.65 -6.99 9.55
CA GLU A 82 10.46 -7.63 10.85
C GLU A 82 9.26 -8.61 10.85
N VAL A 83 8.21 -8.34 10.08
CA VAL A 83 7.09 -9.29 9.88
C VAL A 83 7.59 -10.52 9.13
N CYS A 84 8.36 -10.37 8.06
CA CYS A 84 8.91 -11.49 7.31
C CYS A 84 9.88 -12.31 8.17
N GLU A 85 10.76 -11.67 8.93
CA GLU A 85 11.70 -12.33 9.83
C GLU A 85 10.99 -13.04 10.99
N GLY A 86 10.06 -12.34 11.66
CA GLY A 86 9.36 -12.87 12.83
C GLY A 86 8.40 -14.03 12.53
N LEU A 87 7.98 -14.17 11.27
CA LEU A 87 7.15 -15.27 10.78
C LEU A 87 7.96 -16.31 9.99
N ASP A 88 9.27 -16.12 9.87
CA ASP A 88 10.17 -16.94 9.07
C ASP A 88 9.67 -17.14 7.63
N LEU A 89 9.33 -16.03 6.97
CA LEU A 89 8.85 -16.03 5.59
C LEU A 89 10.02 -15.81 4.63
N GLU A 90 10.05 -16.57 3.56
CA GLU A 90 11.06 -16.48 2.49
C GLU A 90 10.39 -16.33 1.14
N ARG A 91 11.00 -15.54 0.25
CA ARG A 91 10.59 -15.35 -1.14
C ARG A 91 9.09 -15.05 -1.32
N VAL A 92 8.53 -14.23 -0.41
CA VAL A 92 7.11 -13.86 -0.47
C VAL A 92 6.81 -13.01 -1.70
N THR A 93 5.58 -13.08 -2.20
CA THR A 93 5.04 -12.02 -3.05
C THR A 93 4.45 -10.95 -2.16
N PHE A 94 5.05 -9.76 -2.17
CA PHE A 94 4.54 -8.61 -1.43
C PHE A 94 3.58 -7.81 -2.30
N VAL A 95 2.37 -7.61 -1.83
CA VAL A 95 1.31 -6.83 -2.50
C VAL A 95 1.10 -5.56 -1.71
N GLY A 96 1.54 -4.43 -2.22
CA GLY A 96 1.43 -3.13 -1.58
C GLY A 96 0.43 -2.22 -2.29
N HIS A 97 -0.51 -1.65 -1.55
CA HIS A 97 -1.44 -0.65 -2.05
C HIS A 97 -0.88 0.76 -1.83
N SER A 98 -0.93 1.60 -2.88
CA SER A 98 -0.57 3.02 -2.79
C SER A 98 0.87 3.21 -2.26
N VAL A 99 1.08 3.97 -1.20
CA VAL A 99 2.39 4.17 -0.54
C VAL A 99 3.09 2.85 -0.19
N SER A 100 2.33 1.79 0.11
CA SER A 100 2.90 0.48 0.42
C SER A 100 3.57 -0.19 -0.77
N ALA A 101 3.32 0.25 -1.99
CA ALA A 101 4.11 -0.17 -3.14
C ALA A 101 5.58 0.26 -2.98
N MET A 102 5.81 1.51 -2.57
CA MET A 102 7.17 2.03 -2.30
C MET A 102 7.78 1.45 -1.03
N VAL A 103 6.98 1.24 0.01
CA VAL A 103 7.41 0.48 1.20
C VAL A 103 7.91 -0.91 0.80
N GLY A 104 7.23 -1.59 -0.12
CA GLY A 104 7.65 -2.89 -0.66
C GLY A 104 9.00 -2.82 -1.40
N VAL A 105 9.25 -1.76 -2.16
CA VAL A 105 10.55 -1.53 -2.82
C VAL A 105 11.66 -1.42 -1.78
N LEU A 106 11.47 -0.57 -0.76
CA LEU A 106 12.45 -0.38 0.31
C LEU A 106 12.65 -1.66 1.15
N ALA A 107 11.58 -2.41 1.41
CA ALA A 107 11.68 -3.68 2.12
C ALA A 107 12.45 -4.73 1.31
N ALA A 108 12.28 -4.78 -0.02
CA ALA A 108 13.06 -5.67 -0.88
C ALA A 108 14.56 -5.34 -0.88
N GLN A 109 14.93 -4.07 -0.66
CA GLN A 109 16.33 -3.68 -0.45
C GLN A 109 16.86 -4.11 0.93
N LEU A 110 16.02 -4.02 1.98
CA LEU A 110 16.40 -4.37 3.35
C LEU A 110 16.56 -5.88 3.56
N VAL A 111 15.65 -6.67 2.98
CA VAL A 111 15.59 -8.14 3.14
C VAL A 111 15.41 -8.83 1.79
N PRO A 112 16.41 -8.76 0.89
CA PRO A 112 16.30 -9.21 -0.50
C PRO A 112 15.98 -10.71 -0.63
N ASP A 113 16.41 -11.54 0.30
CA ASP A 113 16.12 -12.98 0.31
C ASP A 113 14.67 -13.30 0.74
N ARG A 114 14.00 -12.37 1.40
CA ARG A 114 12.64 -12.55 1.91
C ARG A 114 11.57 -12.15 0.91
N ILE A 115 11.84 -11.20 -0.01
CA ILE A 115 10.88 -10.72 -1.00
C ILE A 115 11.25 -11.26 -2.38
N GLY A 116 10.42 -12.14 -2.92
CA GLY A 116 10.65 -12.80 -4.21
C GLY A 116 9.92 -12.14 -5.38
N ALA A 117 8.88 -11.37 -5.13
CA ALA A 117 8.12 -10.63 -6.15
C ALA A 117 7.36 -9.45 -5.53
N LEU A 118 7.04 -8.43 -6.34
CA LEU A 118 6.26 -7.27 -5.94
C LEU A 118 4.98 -7.16 -6.78
N VAL A 119 3.86 -6.82 -6.13
CA VAL A 119 2.64 -6.36 -6.77
C VAL A 119 2.33 -4.97 -6.22
N MET A 120 2.35 -4.00 -7.09
CA MET A 120 2.14 -2.58 -6.78
C MET A 120 0.74 -2.19 -7.23
N VAL A 121 -0.18 -1.99 -6.29
CA VAL A 121 -1.57 -1.61 -6.58
C VAL A 121 -1.72 -0.10 -6.43
N ALA A 122 -2.02 0.58 -7.53
CA ALA A 122 -2.10 2.04 -7.62
C ALA A 122 -0.87 2.75 -6.99
N PRO A 123 0.38 2.41 -7.44
CA PRO A 123 1.59 2.94 -6.85
C PRO A 123 1.80 4.42 -7.18
N SER A 124 2.46 5.16 -6.29
CA SER A 124 3.08 6.44 -6.62
C SER A 124 4.45 6.57 -5.94
N PRO A 125 5.55 6.75 -6.72
CA PRO A 125 6.87 6.95 -6.16
C PRO A 125 7.13 8.40 -5.74
N CYS A 126 6.36 9.36 -6.28
CA CYS A 126 6.35 10.78 -5.92
C CYS A 126 5.01 11.37 -6.35
N TYR A 127 4.41 12.19 -5.50
CA TYR A 127 3.08 12.78 -5.78
C TYR A 127 3.18 14.13 -6.46
N ILE A 128 4.35 14.81 -6.38
CA ILE A 128 4.56 16.17 -6.88
C ILE A 128 5.01 16.11 -8.34
N ASP A 129 4.37 16.96 -9.16
CA ASP A 129 4.76 17.19 -10.55
C ASP A 129 6.12 17.91 -10.60
N GLU A 130 7.02 17.42 -11.44
CA GLU A 130 8.33 18.02 -11.73
C GLU A 130 8.62 17.98 -13.23
N ASP A 131 9.65 18.69 -13.68
CA ASP A 131 10.04 18.68 -15.09
C ASP A 131 10.32 17.23 -15.57
N GLY A 132 9.54 16.79 -16.55
CA GLY A 132 9.62 15.44 -17.11
C GLY A 132 8.97 14.33 -16.27
N TYR A 133 8.32 14.66 -15.15
CA TYR A 133 7.61 13.71 -14.31
C TYR A 133 6.23 14.26 -13.88
N ARG A 134 5.19 13.47 -14.05
CA ARG A 134 3.85 13.78 -13.57
C ARG A 134 3.50 12.90 -12.36
N GLY A 135 3.43 13.53 -11.18
CA GLY A 135 3.00 12.89 -9.93
C GLY A 135 1.50 13.00 -9.69
N GLY A 136 0.86 14.00 -10.30
CA GLY A 136 -0.57 14.27 -10.25
C GLY A 136 -0.96 15.51 -9.43
N PHE A 137 -0.01 16.08 -8.68
CA PHE A 137 -0.24 17.27 -7.84
C PHE A 137 0.90 18.28 -8.02
N THR A 138 0.58 19.55 -7.95
CA THR A 138 1.62 20.57 -7.76
C THR A 138 2.13 20.55 -6.32
N ALA A 139 3.30 21.14 -6.06
CA ALA A 139 3.80 21.31 -4.69
C ALA A 139 2.81 22.10 -3.81
N ALA A 140 2.13 23.10 -4.39
CA ALA A 140 1.13 23.90 -3.70
C ALA A 140 -0.11 23.08 -3.31
N ASP A 141 -0.57 22.15 -4.20
CA ASP A 141 -1.69 21.24 -3.90
C ASP A 141 -1.36 20.34 -2.71
N ILE A 142 -0.12 19.81 -2.67
CA ILE A 142 0.33 18.96 -1.55
C ILE A 142 0.44 19.77 -0.25
N ASP A 143 0.96 20.99 -0.29
CA ASP A 143 1.02 21.87 0.88
C ASP A 143 -0.39 22.17 1.40
N GLU A 144 -1.34 22.50 0.53
CA GLU A 144 -2.74 22.78 0.90
C GLU A 144 -3.41 21.53 1.48
N LEU A 145 -3.20 20.35 0.87
CA LEU A 145 -3.70 19.08 1.37
C LEU A 145 -3.19 18.81 2.79
N LEU A 146 -1.90 18.97 3.04
CA LEU A 146 -1.29 18.73 4.34
C LEU A 146 -1.78 19.73 5.39
N VAL A 147 -1.86 21.03 5.06
CA VAL A 147 -2.41 22.06 5.96
C VAL A 147 -3.86 21.76 6.32
N SER A 148 -4.69 21.39 5.34
CA SER A 148 -6.10 21.05 5.57
C SER A 148 -6.23 19.82 6.48
N LEU A 149 -5.44 18.76 6.22
CA LEU A 149 -5.41 17.55 7.02
C LEU A 149 -4.91 17.81 8.45
N GLU A 150 -3.88 18.63 8.62
CA GLU A 150 -3.32 18.97 9.92
C GLU A 150 -4.30 19.80 10.77
N SER A 151 -5.04 20.70 10.13
CA SER A 151 -5.99 21.59 10.82
C SER A 151 -7.25 20.88 11.30
N ASN A 152 -7.79 19.95 10.50
CA ASN A 152 -9.00 19.17 10.81
C ASN A 152 -9.00 17.82 10.13
N TYR A 153 -8.30 16.83 10.72
CA TYR A 153 -8.16 15.51 10.16
C TYR A 153 -9.50 14.81 9.88
N LEU A 154 -10.45 14.87 10.81
CA LEU A 154 -11.75 14.20 10.65
C LEU A 154 -12.60 14.85 9.55
N GLY A 155 -12.60 16.20 9.49
CA GLY A 155 -13.28 16.93 8.42
C GLY A 155 -12.65 16.67 7.06
N TRP A 156 -11.33 16.69 6.97
CA TRP A 156 -10.58 16.33 5.77
C TRP A 156 -10.90 14.90 5.32
N SER A 157 -10.88 13.93 6.24
CA SER A 157 -11.19 12.53 5.96
C SER A 157 -12.59 12.36 5.38
N SER A 158 -13.59 13.05 5.97
CA SER A 158 -14.98 13.00 5.52
C SER A 158 -15.18 13.60 4.13
N ALA A 159 -14.40 14.63 3.78
CA ALA A 159 -14.47 15.27 2.47
C ALA A 159 -13.69 14.50 1.40
N MET A 160 -12.48 14.04 1.73
CA MET A 160 -11.55 13.49 0.74
C MET A 160 -11.72 11.99 0.50
N ALA A 161 -12.10 11.19 1.49
CA ALA A 161 -12.22 9.74 1.31
C ALA A 161 -13.22 9.36 0.19
N PRO A 162 -14.41 10.00 0.05
CA PRO A 162 -15.28 9.74 -1.10
C PRO A 162 -14.67 10.13 -2.44
N VAL A 163 -13.88 11.21 -2.49
CA VAL A 163 -13.18 11.66 -3.71
C VAL A 163 -12.09 10.65 -4.10
N ILE A 164 -11.29 10.22 -3.13
CA ILE A 164 -10.23 9.21 -3.32
C ILE A 164 -10.82 7.88 -3.76
N MET A 165 -11.92 7.46 -3.15
CA MET A 165 -12.61 6.23 -3.52
C MET A 165 -13.22 6.33 -4.92
N GLY A 166 -13.68 7.52 -5.34
CA GLY A 166 -14.49 7.66 -6.54
C GLY A 166 -15.82 6.91 -6.40
N ASN A 167 -16.40 6.47 -7.51
CA ASN A 167 -17.62 5.64 -7.53
C ASN A 167 -18.82 6.26 -6.80
N PRO A 168 -19.26 7.48 -7.19
CA PRO A 168 -20.35 8.18 -6.51
C PRO A 168 -21.69 7.41 -6.54
N GLU A 169 -21.85 6.50 -7.51
CA GLU A 169 -22.99 5.60 -7.62
C GLU A 169 -22.99 4.47 -6.57
N ARG A 170 -21.84 4.27 -5.89
CA ARG A 170 -21.66 3.30 -4.80
C ARG A 170 -21.19 3.99 -3.51
N PRO A 171 -21.99 4.88 -2.90
CA PRO A 171 -21.56 5.76 -1.81
C PRO A 171 -21.09 5.01 -0.54
N LYS A 172 -21.48 3.75 -0.39
CA LYS A 172 -21.02 2.89 0.72
C LYS A 172 -19.51 2.66 0.70
N LEU A 173 -18.88 2.64 -0.49
CA LEU A 173 -17.42 2.51 -0.60
C LEU A 173 -16.71 3.75 -0.06
N GLY A 174 -17.20 4.95 -0.42
CA GLY A 174 -16.67 6.21 0.12
C GLY A 174 -16.86 6.30 1.63
N GLN A 175 -18.04 5.91 2.15
CA GLN A 175 -18.29 5.87 3.59
C GLN A 175 -17.36 4.91 4.32
N GLU A 176 -17.08 3.76 3.74
CA GLU A 176 -16.15 2.79 4.31
C GLU A 176 -14.75 3.36 4.43
N LEU A 177 -14.24 3.99 3.37
CA LEU A 177 -12.93 4.62 3.40
C LEU A 177 -12.88 5.78 4.41
N THR A 178 -13.97 6.57 4.51
CA THR A 178 -14.13 7.61 5.54
C THR A 178 -13.99 7.02 6.94
N ASN A 179 -14.70 5.92 7.21
CA ASN A 179 -14.66 5.25 8.51
C ASN A 179 -13.24 4.73 8.82
N SER A 180 -12.55 4.18 7.83
CA SER A 180 -11.17 3.72 7.97
C SER A 180 -10.23 4.88 8.33
N PHE A 181 -10.29 5.98 7.60
CA PHE A 181 -9.49 7.17 7.89
C PHE A 181 -9.77 7.69 9.30
N CYS A 182 -11.05 7.87 9.65
CA CYS A 182 -11.44 8.39 10.96
C CYS A 182 -11.11 7.47 12.14
N ALA A 183 -10.82 6.19 11.89
CA ALA A 183 -10.39 5.25 12.94
C ALA A 183 -8.91 5.39 13.29
N THR A 184 -8.10 6.03 12.45
CA THR A 184 -6.67 6.25 12.71
C THR A 184 -6.48 7.41 13.69
N ASP A 185 -5.56 7.27 14.64
CA ASP A 185 -5.17 8.35 15.54
C ASP A 185 -4.72 9.58 14.73
N PRO A 186 -5.30 10.78 14.97
CA PRO A 186 -5.01 11.96 14.15
C PRO A 186 -3.54 12.39 14.15
N ASP A 187 -2.80 12.21 15.24
CA ASP A 187 -1.38 12.59 15.30
C ASP A 187 -0.51 11.63 14.51
N ILE A 188 -0.85 10.35 14.56
CA ILE A 188 -0.21 9.31 13.73
C ILE A 188 -0.54 9.55 12.25
N ALA A 189 -1.81 9.81 11.95
CA ALA A 189 -2.26 10.06 10.58
C ALA A 189 -1.56 11.28 9.95
N ARG A 190 -1.36 12.37 10.70
CA ARG A 190 -0.61 13.55 10.23
C ARG A 190 0.84 13.21 9.86
N VAL A 191 1.51 12.41 10.68
CA VAL A 191 2.89 11.98 10.38
C VAL A 191 2.91 11.09 9.15
N PHE A 192 1.99 10.12 9.06
CA PHE A 192 1.94 9.20 7.93
C PHE A 192 1.58 9.93 6.62
N ALA A 193 0.66 10.90 6.66
CA ALA A 193 0.33 11.73 5.50
C ALA A 193 1.56 12.49 4.98
N ARG A 194 2.28 13.19 5.86
CA ARG A 194 3.51 13.89 5.47
C ARG A 194 4.56 12.94 4.90
N THR A 195 4.76 11.80 5.57
CA THR A 195 5.69 10.76 5.12
C THR A 195 5.30 10.21 3.74
N THR A 196 3.99 10.08 3.45
CA THR A 196 3.48 9.60 2.17
C THR A 196 3.62 10.66 1.08
N PHE A 197 2.99 11.83 1.27
CA PHE A 197 2.84 12.82 0.20
C PHE A 197 4.10 13.63 -0.11
N LEU A 198 5.08 13.62 0.80
CA LEU A 198 6.39 14.26 0.60
C LEU A 198 7.50 13.25 0.26
N SER A 199 7.17 11.96 0.09
CA SER A 199 8.17 10.96 -0.30
C SER A 199 8.55 11.10 -1.77
N ASP A 200 9.81 10.76 -2.06
CA ASP A 200 10.29 10.58 -3.41
C ASP A 200 11.16 9.31 -3.48
N SER A 201 10.56 8.25 -3.98
CA SER A 201 11.19 6.93 -4.16
C SER A 201 11.50 6.62 -5.63
N ARG A 202 11.51 7.62 -6.52
CA ARG A 202 11.80 7.40 -7.96
C ARG A 202 13.17 6.77 -8.21
N ASN A 203 14.15 7.12 -7.40
CA ASN A 203 15.49 6.55 -7.50
C ASN A 203 15.55 5.10 -7.01
N ASP A 204 14.70 4.73 -6.04
CA ASP A 204 14.66 3.37 -5.48
C ASP A 204 14.11 2.35 -6.46
N LEU A 205 13.24 2.77 -7.40
CA LEU A 205 12.67 1.89 -8.43
C LEU A 205 13.75 1.17 -9.26
N LYS A 206 14.89 1.82 -9.49
CA LYS A 206 16.00 1.28 -10.28
C LYS A 206 16.69 0.09 -9.61
N SER A 207 16.53 -0.07 -8.31
CA SER A 207 17.10 -1.17 -7.52
C SER A 207 16.23 -2.43 -7.53
N VAL A 208 15.00 -2.35 -8.05
CA VAL A 208 14.07 -3.49 -8.08
C VAL A 208 14.53 -4.51 -9.12
N THR A 209 14.93 -5.68 -8.66
CA THR A 209 15.40 -6.79 -9.50
C THR A 209 14.42 -7.96 -9.55
N VAL A 210 13.45 -8.01 -8.65
CA VAL A 210 12.45 -9.08 -8.58
C VAL A 210 11.32 -8.86 -9.59
N PRO A 211 10.67 -9.95 -10.07
CA PRO A 211 9.47 -9.82 -10.90
C PRO A 211 8.45 -8.90 -10.25
N THR A 212 7.92 -7.96 -11.03
CA THR A 212 7.01 -6.93 -10.51
C THR A 212 5.76 -6.80 -11.38
N LEU A 213 4.60 -6.71 -10.73
CA LEU A 213 3.34 -6.34 -11.37
C LEU A 213 2.95 -4.92 -10.92
N VAL A 214 2.69 -4.04 -11.87
CA VAL A 214 2.13 -2.71 -11.63
C VAL A 214 0.67 -2.74 -12.05
N LEU A 215 -0.24 -2.48 -11.11
CA LEU A 215 -1.68 -2.34 -11.34
C LEU A 215 -2.06 -0.87 -11.21
N GLU A 216 -2.50 -0.27 -12.30
CA GLU A 216 -3.05 1.09 -12.31
C GLU A 216 -4.55 1.06 -12.54
N CYS A 217 -5.29 2.03 -12.02
CA CYS A 217 -6.70 2.21 -12.33
C CYS A 217 -6.87 3.07 -13.59
N SER A 218 -7.93 2.80 -14.38
CA SER A 218 -8.23 3.62 -15.55
C SER A 218 -8.57 5.08 -15.21
N GLN A 219 -9.07 5.32 -13.98
CA GLN A 219 -9.37 6.65 -13.43
C GLN A 219 -8.96 6.67 -11.95
N ASP A 220 -7.90 7.40 -11.63
CA ASP A 220 -7.38 7.56 -10.26
C ASP A 220 -6.95 9.02 -10.06
N VAL A 221 -7.52 9.69 -9.07
CA VAL A 221 -7.22 11.10 -8.75
C VAL A 221 -5.95 11.26 -7.92
N ILE A 222 -5.43 10.16 -7.36
CA ILE A 222 -4.23 10.16 -6.49
C ILE A 222 -3.00 9.71 -7.28
N ALA A 223 -3.13 8.65 -8.10
CA ALA A 223 -2.06 8.11 -8.92
C ALA A 223 -2.54 7.99 -10.37
N PRO A 224 -2.45 9.08 -11.16
CA PRO A 224 -2.86 9.06 -12.57
C PRO A 224 -2.03 8.06 -13.38
N ARG A 225 -2.53 7.64 -14.54
CA ARG A 225 -1.93 6.58 -15.37
C ARG A 225 -0.47 6.85 -15.76
N GLU A 226 -0.11 8.11 -15.90
CA GLU A 226 1.27 8.52 -16.18
C GLU A 226 2.25 8.04 -15.10
N VAL A 227 1.79 7.97 -13.85
CA VAL A 227 2.58 7.46 -12.72
C VAL A 227 2.80 5.94 -12.86
N GLY A 228 1.76 5.17 -13.16
CA GLY A 228 1.89 3.73 -13.41
C GLY A 228 2.82 3.42 -14.57
N ALA A 229 2.70 4.18 -15.67
CA ALA A 229 3.58 4.06 -16.82
C ALA A 229 5.05 4.40 -16.47
N TYR A 230 5.27 5.44 -15.64
CA TYR A 230 6.61 5.80 -15.15
C TYR A 230 7.23 4.67 -14.31
N VAL A 231 6.47 4.12 -13.34
CA VAL A 231 6.93 3.01 -12.50
C VAL A 231 7.30 1.80 -13.36
N HIS A 232 6.45 1.47 -14.34
CA HIS A 232 6.72 0.38 -15.27
C HIS A 232 8.00 0.61 -16.08
N ALA A 233 8.18 1.81 -16.62
CA ALA A 233 9.40 2.15 -17.38
C ALA A 233 10.67 2.13 -16.53
N ALA A 234 10.56 2.46 -15.23
CA ALA A 234 11.69 2.48 -14.30
C ALA A 234 12.10 1.09 -13.79
N ILE A 235 11.21 0.08 -13.88
CA ILE A 235 11.45 -1.29 -13.40
C ILE A 235 11.44 -2.26 -14.60
N PRO A 236 12.60 -2.66 -15.15
CA PRO A 236 12.67 -3.48 -16.36
C PRO A 236 11.99 -4.86 -16.25
N SER A 237 11.94 -5.43 -15.05
CA SER A 237 11.30 -6.73 -14.76
C SER A 237 9.79 -6.63 -14.51
N SER A 238 9.18 -5.48 -14.74
CA SER A 238 7.77 -5.27 -14.44
C SER A 238 6.83 -5.56 -15.61
N ARG A 239 5.56 -5.80 -15.26
CA ARG A 239 4.41 -5.81 -16.18
C ARG A 239 3.43 -4.75 -15.70
N LEU A 240 2.86 -4.00 -16.65
CA LEU A 240 1.81 -3.03 -16.36
C LEU A 240 0.46 -3.59 -16.78
N VAL A 241 -0.53 -3.50 -15.89
CA VAL A 241 -1.93 -3.85 -16.17
C VAL A 241 -2.81 -2.69 -15.75
N THR A 242 -3.59 -2.15 -16.69
CA THR A 242 -4.60 -1.14 -16.41
C THR A 242 -5.91 -1.84 -16.06
N LEU A 243 -6.39 -1.65 -14.83
CA LEU A 243 -7.68 -2.13 -14.39
C LEU A 243 -8.79 -1.18 -14.87
N ALA A 244 -9.88 -1.75 -15.38
CA ALA A 244 -11.10 -0.99 -15.66
C ALA A 244 -11.79 -0.62 -14.34
N ALA A 245 -11.16 0.27 -13.58
CA ALA A 245 -11.56 0.66 -12.23
C ALA A 245 -11.49 2.17 -12.08
N THR A 246 -12.41 2.72 -11.29
CA THR A 246 -12.43 4.12 -10.86
C THR A 246 -12.07 4.20 -9.39
N GLY A 247 -11.28 5.22 -9.04
CA GLY A 247 -10.80 5.50 -7.68
C GLY A 247 -9.51 4.76 -7.34
N HIS A 248 -8.93 5.16 -6.21
CA HIS A 248 -7.59 4.75 -5.77
C HIS A 248 -7.54 3.39 -5.08
N CYS A 249 -8.71 2.78 -4.78
CA CYS A 249 -8.79 1.53 -4.01
C CYS A 249 -9.45 0.41 -4.85
N PRO A 250 -8.79 -0.11 -5.91
CA PRO A 250 -9.38 -1.12 -6.80
C PRO A 250 -9.67 -2.45 -6.08
N GLN A 251 -8.94 -2.79 -5.02
CA GLN A 251 -9.22 -3.96 -4.19
C GLN A 251 -10.58 -3.91 -3.48
N LEU A 252 -11.21 -2.72 -3.39
CA LEU A 252 -12.57 -2.51 -2.88
C LEU A 252 -13.56 -2.22 -3.99
N SER A 253 -13.19 -1.40 -4.97
CA SER A 253 -14.10 -0.96 -6.03
C SER A 253 -14.21 -1.93 -7.20
N ALA A 254 -13.18 -2.74 -7.46
CA ALA A 254 -13.09 -3.74 -8.52
C ALA A 254 -12.34 -5.00 -8.04
N PRO A 255 -12.79 -5.66 -6.95
CA PRO A 255 -12.05 -6.73 -6.29
C PRO A 255 -11.81 -7.96 -7.17
N GLU A 256 -12.76 -8.31 -8.04
CA GLU A 256 -12.62 -9.44 -8.96
C GLU A 256 -11.50 -9.20 -9.98
N ALA A 257 -11.48 -8.02 -10.61
CA ALA A 257 -10.45 -7.66 -11.59
C ALA A 257 -9.08 -7.55 -10.92
N THR A 258 -9.01 -6.98 -9.71
CA THR A 258 -7.79 -6.87 -8.92
C THR A 258 -7.25 -8.25 -8.56
N SER A 259 -8.11 -9.11 -8.00
CA SER A 259 -7.73 -10.48 -7.63
C SER A 259 -7.26 -11.30 -8.82
N GLN A 260 -7.96 -11.21 -9.96
CA GLN A 260 -7.59 -11.95 -11.16
C GLN A 260 -6.23 -11.52 -11.70
N ALA A 261 -5.96 -10.21 -11.77
CA ALA A 261 -4.66 -9.71 -12.23
C ALA A 261 -3.51 -10.17 -11.33
N VAL A 262 -3.72 -10.19 -10.00
CA VAL A 262 -2.75 -10.72 -9.05
C VAL A 262 -2.55 -12.23 -9.25
N LEU A 263 -3.62 -13.02 -9.38
CA LEU A 263 -3.54 -14.48 -9.58
C LEU A 263 -2.85 -14.84 -10.90
N ASP A 264 -3.12 -14.12 -11.99
CA ASP A 264 -2.47 -14.33 -13.28
C ASP A 264 -0.94 -14.09 -13.17
N PHE A 265 -0.55 -13.05 -12.44
CA PHE A 265 0.86 -12.79 -12.17
C PHE A 265 1.49 -13.89 -11.31
N LEU A 266 0.86 -14.27 -10.21
CA LEU A 266 1.35 -15.33 -9.31
C LEU A 266 1.50 -16.68 -10.04
N SER A 267 0.58 -16.99 -10.97
CA SER A 267 0.64 -18.19 -11.79
C SER A 267 1.83 -18.18 -12.75
N ALA A 268 2.22 -17.01 -13.24
CA ALA A 268 3.36 -16.84 -14.16
C ALA A 268 4.73 -16.89 -13.45
N LEU A 269 4.76 -16.84 -12.11
CA LEU A 269 5.99 -16.98 -11.31
C LEU A 269 6.36 -18.43 -11.00
N ARG A 270 5.42 -19.37 -11.22
CA ARG A 270 5.61 -20.82 -11.05
C ARG A 270 6.28 -21.40 -12.29
#